data_b040ee031ee30cecd0de20af7f40a5cd
#
_entry.id   b040ee031ee30cecd0de20af7f40a5cd
#
_cell.length_a   1.000
_cell.length_b   1.000
_cell.length_c   1.000
_cell.angle_alpha   90.00
_cell.angle_beta   90.00
_cell.angle_gamma   90.00
#
_symmetry.space_group_name_H-M   'P 1'
#
loop_
_entity.id
_entity.type
_entity.pdbx_description
1 polymer ?
#
loop_
_entity_poly.entity_id
_entity_poly.type
_entity_poly.pdbx_seq_one_letter_code
_entity_poly.pdbx_strand_id
1 'polypeptide(L)'
;MTPVNTVVVVVASFLLMEPITALTHRYVMHGVAVALHRSHHRRVRPGESPVRWEANDWFPVMFAGIVLVGFALGFNIAGFEVLVPVGVGVTLYGAAYALVHDVYIHRRLPLFGDRHIAVFEHLAVAHRVHHDRNGAPYGMLLPVVPSSRPASGSRPSHEPLDA
;
A
#
# COMPACT_ATOMS: atom_id res chain seq x y z
N MET A 1 24.64 18.07 1.19
CA MET A 1 23.83 18.13 -0.06
C MET A 1 23.27 19.53 -0.25
N THR A 2 23.05 19.99 -1.51
CA THR A 2 22.31 21.25 -1.76
C THR A 2 20.82 21.03 -1.50
N PRO A 3 20.04 22.10 -1.19
CA PRO A 3 18.58 21.97 -0.99
C PRO A 3 17.87 21.33 -2.20
N VAL A 4 18.30 21.68 -3.43
CA VAL A 4 17.74 21.10 -4.66
C VAL A 4 17.99 19.60 -4.73
N ASN A 5 19.22 19.16 -4.46
CA ASN A 5 19.56 17.73 -4.45
C ASN A 5 18.76 16.95 -3.38
N THR A 6 18.54 17.57 -2.22
CA THR A 6 17.72 16.97 -1.16
C THR A 6 16.29 16.74 -1.63
N VAL A 7 15.64 17.74 -2.23
CA VAL A 7 14.27 17.61 -2.78
C VAL A 7 14.22 16.55 -3.87
N VAL A 8 15.20 16.54 -4.79
CA VAL A 8 15.26 15.52 -5.86
C VAL A 8 15.33 14.11 -5.28
N VAL A 9 16.16 13.87 -4.26
CA VAL A 9 16.28 12.56 -3.61
C VAL A 9 14.99 12.17 -2.92
N VAL A 10 14.32 13.09 -2.19
CA VAL A 10 13.02 12.81 -1.55
C VAL A 10 11.99 12.39 -2.59
N VAL A 11 11.84 13.16 -3.67
CA VAL A 11 10.86 12.87 -4.74
C VAL A 11 11.18 11.56 -5.44
N ALA A 12 12.45 11.34 -5.80
CA ALA A 12 12.87 10.09 -6.43
C ALA A 12 12.60 8.88 -5.54
N SER A 13 12.92 8.99 -4.25
CA SER A 13 12.67 7.91 -3.28
C SER A 13 11.17 7.64 -3.12
N PHE A 14 10.33 8.67 -3.04
CA PHE A 14 8.88 8.53 -3.02
C PHE A 14 8.36 7.78 -4.26
N LEU A 15 8.77 8.19 -5.46
CA LEU A 15 8.31 7.58 -6.71
C LEU A 15 8.80 6.14 -6.90
N LEU A 16 10.04 5.85 -6.48
CA LEU A 16 10.61 4.51 -6.55
C LEU A 16 9.93 3.51 -5.60
N MET A 17 9.30 3.99 -4.54
CA MET A 17 8.58 3.11 -3.60
C MET A 17 7.40 2.39 -4.26
N GLU A 18 6.74 2.96 -5.26
CA GLU A 18 5.62 2.27 -5.93
C GLU A 18 6.05 0.94 -6.59
N PRO A 19 7.05 0.91 -7.50
CA PRO A 19 7.52 -0.36 -8.05
C PRO A 19 8.16 -1.27 -6.99
N ILE A 20 8.88 -0.73 -5.99
CA ILE A 20 9.45 -1.53 -4.90
C ILE A 20 8.32 -2.21 -4.12
N THR A 21 7.28 -1.47 -3.76
CA THR A 21 6.14 -2.02 -3.02
C THR A 21 5.38 -3.05 -3.87
N ALA A 22 5.16 -2.78 -5.15
CA ALA A 22 4.51 -3.73 -6.06
C ALA A 22 5.32 -5.04 -6.20
N LEU A 23 6.64 -4.97 -6.32
CA LEU A 23 7.52 -6.14 -6.36
C LEU A 23 7.54 -6.88 -5.03
N THR A 24 7.64 -6.16 -3.90
CA THR A 24 7.58 -6.74 -2.56
C THR A 24 6.24 -7.44 -2.35
N HIS A 25 5.14 -6.80 -2.73
CA HIS A 25 3.81 -7.37 -2.63
C HIS A 25 3.71 -8.68 -3.44
N ARG A 26 4.15 -8.65 -4.70
CA ARG A 26 4.11 -9.81 -5.59
C ARG A 26 4.98 -10.98 -5.12
N TYR A 27 6.25 -10.72 -4.81
CA TYR A 27 7.23 -11.80 -4.60
C TYR A 27 7.47 -12.14 -3.14
N VAL A 28 7.30 -11.19 -2.23
CA VAL A 28 7.46 -11.43 -0.79
C VAL A 28 6.11 -11.75 -0.17
N MET A 29 5.12 -10.86 -0.29
CA MET A 29 3.84 -11.01 0.41
C MET A 29 2.98 -12.13 -0.20
N HIS A 30 2.89 -12.25 -1.53
CA HIS A 30 2.25 -13.36 -2.22
C HIS A 30 3.18 -14.56 -2.49
N GLY A 31 4.45 -14.47 -2.13
CA GLY A 31 5.46 -15.51 -2.29
C GLY A 31 5.94 -16.06 -0.96
N VAL A 32 7.20 -15.74 -0.62
CA VAL A 32 7.91 -16.36 0.52
C VAL A 32 7.29 -16.08 1.89
N ALA A 33 6.59 -14.97 2.06
CA ALA A 33 5.93 -14.56 3.30
C ALA A 33 4.39 -14.61 3.21
N VAL A 34 3.82 -15.41 2.31
CA VAL A 34 2.37 -15.51 2.09
C VAL A 34 1.60 -15.86 3.36
N ALA A 35 2.20 -16.59 4.29
CA ALA A 35 1.57 -16.92 5.57
C ALA A 35 1.19 -15.68 6.39
N LEU A 36 2.01 -14.61 6.33
CA LEU A 36 1.73 -13.34 7.00
C LEU A 36 0.66 -12.52 6.26
N HIS A 37 0.64 -12.59 4.93
CA HIS A 37 -0.26 -11.80 4.09
C HIS A 37 -1.66 -12.41 3.94
N ARG A 38 -1.80 -13.72 4.14
CA ARG A 38 -3.08 -14.44 3.97
C ARG A 38 -4.21 -13.87 4.83
N SER A 39 -3.90 -13.36 6.04
CA SER A 39 -4.91 -12.77 6.92
C SER A 39 -5.56 -11.53 6.30
N HIS A 40 -4.78 -10.76 5.53
CA HIS A 40 -5.23 -9.54 4.86
C HIS A 40 -6.24 -9.83 3.73
N HIS A 41 -6.09 -10.95 3.02
CA HIS A 41 -7.04 -11.40 1.98
C HIS A 41 -8.31 -12.06 2.55
N ARG A 42 -8.43 -12.19 3.87
CA ARG A 42 -9.62 -12.73 4.49
C ARG A 42 -10.73 -11.68 4.52
N ARG A 43 -11.90 -12.05 4.00
CA ARG A 43 -13.08 -11.19 4.11
C ARG A 43 -13.44 -10.97 5.59
N VAL A 44 -13.72 -9.72 5.96
CA VAL A 44 -14.26 -9.37 7.28
C VAL A 44 -15.66 -9.96 7.40
N ARG A 45 -15.94 -10.65 8.50
CA ARG A 45 -17.26 -11.25 8.72
C ARG A 45 -18.24 -10.19 9.23
N PRO A 46 -19.56 -10.33 8.96
CA PRO A 46 -20.57 -9.46 9.54
C PRO A 46 -20.43 -9.38 11.07
N GLY A 47 -20.39 -8.17 11.63
CA GLY A 47 -20.21 -7.92 13.05
C GLY A 47 -18.76 -7.96 13.56
N GLU A 48 -17.79 -8.25 12.70
CA GLU A 48 -16.37 -8.23 13.05
C GLU A 48 -15.80 -6.80 12.88
N SER A 49 -15.04 -6.33 13.88
CA SER A 49 -14.38 -5.02 13.77
C SER A 49 -13.30 -5.03 12.69
N PRO A 50 -13.25 -4.02 11.82
CA PRO A 50 -12.14 -3.84 10.88
C PRO A 50 -10.85 -3.39 11.57
N VAL A 51 -10.95 -2.87 12.78
CA VAL A 51 -9.80 -2.39 13.58
C VAL A 51 -9.26 -3.54 14.42
N ARG A 52 -8.36 -4.31 13.84
CA ARG A 52 -7.66 -5.38 14.57
C ARG A 52 -6.25 -5.53 14.03
N TRP A 53 -5.36 -6.01 14.89
CA TRP A 53 -4.03 -6.41 14.48
C TRP A 53 -4.09 -7.66 13.61
N GLU A 54 -3.40 -7.61 12.48
CA GLU A 54 -3.24 -8.73 11.56
C GLU A 54 -1.77 -9.12 11.40
N ALA A 55 -1.51 -10.36 11.00
CA ALA A 55 -0.15 -10.77 10.69
C ALA A 55 0.48 -9.93 9.56
N ASN A 56 -0.36 -9.42 8.66
CA ASN A 56 0.06 -8.49 7.60
C ASN A 56 0.66 -7.17 8.14
N ASP A 57 0.31 -6.74 9.35
CA ASP A 57 0.80 -5.50 9.94
C ASP A 57 2.31 -5.56 10.28
N TRP A 58 2.91 -6.73 10.25
CA TRP A 58 4.36 -6.87 10.36
C TRP A 58 5.12 -6.26 9.19
N PHE A 59 4.54 -6.21 7.97
CA PHE A 59 5.21 -5.59 6.82
C PHE A 59 5.46 -4.08 7.03
N PRO A 60 4.47 -3.24 7.34
CA PRO A 60 4.73 -1.83 7.64
C PRO A 60 5.63 -1.64 8.86
N VAL A 61 5.58 -2.50 9.88
CA VAL A 61 6.49 -2.44 11.03
C VAL A 61 7.93 -2.69 10.60
N MET A 62 8.19 -3.71 9.77
CA MET A 62 9.54 -3.98 9.25
C MET A 62 10.05 -2.83 8.37
N PHE A 63 9.20 -2.27 7.49
CA PHE A 63 9.57 -1.11 6.69
C PHE A 63 9.91 0.11 7.56
N ALA A 64 9.10 0.39 8.58
CA ALA A 64 9.37 1.46 9.53
C ALA A 64 10.72 1.24 10.25
N GLY A 65 11.01 0.01 10.66
CA GLY A 65 12.30 -0.35 11.27
C GLY A 65 13.49 -0.07 10.35
N ILE A 66 13.40 -0.43 9.08
CA ILE A 66 14.45 -0.14 8.08
C ILE A 66 14.65 1.37 7.93
N VAL A 67 13.57 2.14 7.85
CA VAL A 67 13.63 3.61 7.75
C VAL A 67 14.28 4.22 8.99
N LEU A 68 13.91 3.76 10.19
CA LEU A 68 14.52 4.23 11.45
C LEU A 68 16.02 3.94 11.51
N VAL A 69 16.46 2.75 11.07
CA VAL A 69 17.90 2.43 10.95
C VAL A 69 18.55 3.37 9.93
N GLY A 70 17.91 3.62 8.79
CA GLY A 70 18.41 4.57 7.79
C GLY A 70 18.58 5.98 8.35
N PHE A 71 17.61 6.50 9.11
CA PHE A 71 17.73 7.78 9.81
C PHE A 71 18.84 7.77 10.85
N ALA A 72 18.96 6.71 11.66
CA ALA A 72 20.02 6.60 12.66
C ALA A 72 21.40 6.65 12.00
N LEU A 73 21.62 5.93 10.90
CA LEU A 73 22.87 5.97 10.14
C LEU A 73 23.08 7.37 9.52
N GLY A 74 22.08 7.92 8.86
CA GLY A 74 22.18 9.19 8.15
C GLY A 74 22.43 10.41 9.05
N PHE A 75 21.95 10.38 10.30
CA PHE A 75 22.19 11.45 11.26
C PHE A 75 23.48 11.29 12.05
N ASN A 76 24.03 10.08 12.20
CA ASN A 76 25.12 9.83 13.13
C ASN A 76 26.43 9.39 12.45
N ILE A 77 26.42 9.00 11.17
CA ILE A 77 27.60 8.47 10.49
C ILE A 77 27.91 9.31 9.24
N ALA A 78 29.09 9.91 9.22
CA ALA A 78 29.55 10.68 8.06
C ALA A 78 29.60 9.79 6.79
N GLY A 79 29.14 10.36 5.68
CA GLY A 79 29.00 9.67 4.38
C GLY A 79 27.67 8.97 4.17
N PHE A 80 26.80 8.89 5.19
CA PHE A 80 25.45 8.31 5.08
C PHE A 80 24.32 9.35 5.08
N GLU A 81 24.62 10.64 5.00
CA GLU A 81 23.65 11.75 5.09
C GLU A 81 22.52 11.63 4.04
N VAL A 82 22.80 11.00 2.91
CA VAL A 82 21.80 10.76 1.86
C VAL A 82 20.64 9.89 2.32
N LEU A 83 20.84 9.04 3.33
CA LEU A 83 19.77 8.20 3.88
C LEU A 83 18.67 9.02 4.56
N VAL A 84 18.94 10.25 5.00
CA VAL A 84 17.92 11.13 5.60
C VAL A 84 16.86 11.50 4.55
N PRO A 85 17.19 12.15 3.42
CA PRO A 85 16.17 12.46 2.41
C PRO A 85 15.56 11.21 1.76
N VAL A 86 16.30 10.10 1.65
CA VAL A 86 15.72 8.80 1.22
C VAL A 86 14.65 8.36 2.21
N GLY A 87 14.96 8.33 3.51
CA GLY A 87 14.01 7.95 4.56
C GLY A 87 12.79 8.86 4.60
N VAL A 88 12.94 10.17 4.34
CA VAL A 88 11.80 11.09 4.22
C VAL A 88 10.89 10.69 3.05
N GLY A 89 11.45 10.44 1.86
CA GLY A 89 10.68 10.01 0.69
C GLY A 89 9.92 8.71 0.92
N VAL A 90 10.59 7.71 1.52
CA VAL A 90 9.98 6.43 1.89
C VAL A 90 8.87 6.61 2.93
N THR A 91 9.07 7.45 3.95
CA THR A 91 8.06 7.75 4.97
C THR A 91 6.82 8.42 4.36
N LEU A 92 7.01 9.40 3.48
CA LEU A 92 5.90 10.07 2.78
C LEU A 92 5.09 9.08 1.93
N TYR A 93 5.76 8.16 1.23
CA TYR A 93 5.08 7.10 0.49
C TYR A 93 4.30 6.18 1.43
N GLY A 94 4.93 5.73 2.53
CA GLY A 94 4.27 4.89 3.53
C GLY A 94 3.03 5.54 4.13
N ALA A 95 3.08 6.85 4.40
CA ALA A 95 1.93 7.63 4.88
C ALA A 95 0.81 7.70 3.83
N ALA A 96 1.15 7.96 2.56
CA ALA A 96 0.18 7.97 1.47
C ALA A 96 -0.44 6.57 1.25
N TYR A 97 0.39 5.52 1.30
CA TYR A 97 -0.07 4.13 1.24
C TYR A 97 -1.05 3.82 2.37
N ALA A 98 -0.70 4.09 3.62
CA ALA A 98 -1.55 3.84 4.78
C ALA A 98 -2.87 4.62 4.71
N LEU A 99 -2.82 5.87 4.26
CA LEU A 99 -4.03 6.69 4.07
C LEU A 99 -5.00 6.07 3.07
N VAL A 100 -4.50 5.61 1.93
CA VAL A 100 -5.34 4.99 0.89
C VAL A 100 -5.75 3.58 1.30
N HIS A 101 -4.79 2.74 1.65
CA HIS A 101 -4.99 1.31 1.89
C HIS A 101 -5.74 1.05 3.20
N ASP A 102 -5.19 1.50 4.35
CA ASP A 102 -5.73 1.15 5.66
C ASP A 102 -6.91 2.03 6.05
N VAL A 103 -6.85 3.35 5.72
CA VAL A 103 -7.88 4.27 6.18
C VAL A 103 -9.04 4.35 5.19
N TYR A 104 -8.77 4.52 3.89
CA TYR A 104 -9.84 4.69 2.92
C TYR A 104 -10.44 3.36 2.46
N ILE A 105 -9.61 2.39 2.03
CA ILE A 105 -10.08 1.12 1.46
C ILE A 105 -10.55 0.17 2.56
N HIS A 106 -9.68 -0.14 3.54
CA HIS A 106 -9.98 -1.08 4.61
C HIS A 106 -10.73 -0.48 5.80
N ARG A 107 -10.98 0.84 5.78
CA ARG A 107 -11.75 1.57 6.81
C ARG A 107 -11.31 1.27 8.25
N ARG A 108 -10.02 0.99 8.46
CA ARG A 108 -9.46 0.72 9.79
C ARG A 108 -9.57 1.94 10.73
N LEU A 109 -9.63 3.16 10.16
CA LEU A 109 -9.92 4.40 10.88
C LEU A 109 -11.08 5.12 10.17
N PRO A 110 -12.09 5.62 10.90
CA PRO A 110 -13.30 6.22 10.31
C PRO A 110 -13.09 7.69 9.90
N LEU A 111 -11.94 8.02 9.30
CA LEU A 111 -11.61 9.41 8.96
C LEU A 111 -12.40 9.96 7.78
N PHE A 112 -12.81 9.12 6.85
CA PHE A 112 -13.54 9.54 5.65
C PHE A 112 -15.04 9.33 5.75
N GLY A 113 -15.53 8.53 6.71
CA GLY A 113 -16.96 8.18 6.80
C GLY A 113 -17.47 7.59 5.47
N ASP A 114 -18.60 8.09 4.98
CA ASP A 114 -19.20 7.66 3.70
C ASP A 114 -18.77 8.53 2.51
N ARG A 115 -17.68 9.27 2.63
CA ARG A 115 -17.19 10.12 1.54
C ARG A 115 -16.57 9.29 0.43
N HIS A 116 -16.99 9.59 -0.81
CA HIS A 116 -16.42 9.01 -2.03
C HIS A 116 -15.49 10.02 -2.70
N ILE A 117 -14.20 9.69 -2.76
CA ILE A 117 -13.17 10.50 -3.41
C ILE A 117 -12.76 9.79 -4.70
N ALA A 118 -13.06 10.37 -5.86
CA ALA A 118 -12.93 9.71 -7.16
C ALA A 118 -11.57 9.02 -7.40
N VAL A 119 -10.47 9.67 -7.02
CA VAL A 119 -9.12 9.07 -7.15
C VAL A 119 -8.98 7.84 -6.25
N PHE A 120 -9.46 7.91 -5.00
CA PHE A 120 -9.36 6.80 -4.06
C PHE A 120 -10.32 5.66 -4.42
N GLU A 121 -11.50 5.96 -4.99
CA GLU A 121 -12.40 4.94 -5.53
C GLU A 121 -11.75 4.13 -6.66
N HIS A 122 -11.03 4.80 -7.56
CA HIS A 122 -10.29 4.10 -8.61
C HIS A 122 -9.25 3.13 -8.02
N LEU A 123 -8.50 3.57 -7.00
CA LEU A 123 -7.53 2.74 -6.29
C LEU A 123 -8.22 1.59 -5.53
N ALA A 124 -9.36 1.87 -4.89
CA ALA A 124 -10.15 0.86 -4.18
C ALA A 124 -10.67 -0.24 -5.13
N VAL A 125 -11.13 0.13 -6.34
CA VAL A 125 -11.53 -0.84 -7.37
C VAL A 125 -10.35 -1.72 -7.78
N ALA A 126 -9.18 -1.14 -8.04
CA ALA A 126 -7.99 -1.90 -8.39
C ALA A 126 -7.57 -2.86 -7.26
N HIS A 127 -7.60 -2.40 -6.01
CA HIS A 127 -7.28 -3.20 -4.83
C HIS A 127 -8.29 -4.33 -4.60
N ARG A 128 -9.59 -4.09 -4.84
CA ARG A 128 -10.63 -5.13 -4.81
C ARG A 128 -10.37 -6.22 -5.84
N VAL A 129 -10.01 -5.85 -7.08
CA VAL A 129 -9.61 -6.82 -8.12
C VAL A 129 -8.42 -7.66 -7.66
N HIS A 130 -7.44 -7.05 -6.97
CA HIS A 130 -6.32 -7.76 -6.37
C HIS A 130 -6.78 -8.79 -5.34
N HIS A 131 -7.64 -8.41 -4.40
CA HIS A 131 -8.18 -9.31 -3.37
C HIS A 131 -9.01 -10.47 -3.97
N ASP A 132 -9.86 -10.17 -4.96
CA ASP A 132 -10.75 -11.17 -5.57
C ASP A 132 -9.97 -12.20 -6.41
N ARG A 133 -8.91 -11.76 -7.09
CA ARG A 133 -8.08 -12.62 -7.94
C ARG A 133 -6.90 -13.25 -7.22
N ASN A 134 -6.57 -12.77 -6.02
CA ASN A 134 -5.34 -13.10 -5.29
C ASN A 134 -4.09 -12.92 -6.18
N GLY A 135 -4.08 -11.85 -7.00
CA GLY A 135 -3.08 -11.59 -8.03
C GLY A 135 -3.02 -10.12 -8.43
N ALA A 136 -2.46 -9.82 -9.59
CA ALA A 136 -2.35 -8.43 -10.07
C ALA A 136 -3.72 -7.71 -10.11
N PRO A 137 -3.72 -6.37 -9.86
CA PRO A 137 -2.57 -5.46 -9.70
C PRO A 137 -1.95 -5.49 -8.31
N TYR A 138 -0.62 -5.30 -8.22
CA TYR A 138 0.12 -5.31 -6.95
C TYR A 138 0.53 -3.91 -6.48
N GLY A 139 0.46 -2.89 -7.35
CA GLY A 139 0.69 -1.50 -6.99
C GLY A 139 -0.48 -0.90 -6.23
N MET A 140 -0.22 0.15 -5.43
CA MET A 140 -1.24 0.78 -4.60
C MET A 140 -1.59 2.20 -5.07
N LEU A 141 -0.60 3.06 -5.30
CA LEU A 141 -0.86 4.45 -5.68
C LEU A 141 -0.94 4.62 -7.21
N LEU A 142 -0.28 3.75 -7.98
CA LEU A 142 -0.32 3.70 -9.44
C LEU A 142 -0.54 2.24 -9.91
N PRO A 143 -1.69 1.65 -9.60
CA PRO A 143 -1.93 0.25 -9.93
C PRO A 143 -2.05 0.06 -11.44
N VAL A 144 -1.22 -0.79 -12.00
CA VAL A 144 -1.35 -1.24 -13.40
C VAL A 144 -2.38 -2.37 -13.42
N VAL A 145 -3.61 -2.03 -13.72
CA VAL A 145 -4.68 -3.03 -13.88
C VAL A 145 -4.48 -3.73 -15.22
N PRO A 146 -4.22 -5.05 -15.24
CA PRO A 146 -4.16 -5.77 -16.49
C PRO A 146 -5.48 -5.62 -17.25
N SER A 147 -5.45 -5.19 -18.49
CA SER A 147 -6.61 -5.11 -19.36
C SER A 147 -7.11 -6.52 -19.66
N SER A 148 -7.86 -7.12 -18.74
CA SER A 148 -8.66 -8.28 -19.09
C SER A 148 -9.88 -7.75 -19.86
N ARG A 149 -9.93 -7.99 -21.18
CA ARG A 149 -11.22 -7.96 -21.89
C ARG A 149 -12.19 -8.82 -21.07
N PRO A 150 -13.36 -8.29 -20.69
CA PRO A 150 -14.39 -9.16 -20.17
C PRO A 150 -14.67 -10.20 -21.26
N ALA A 151 -14.62 -11.48 -20.89
CA ALA A 151 -15.17 -12.52 -21.74
C ALA A 151 -16.62 -12.07 -22.03
N SER A 152 -16.93 -11.90 -23.32
CA SER A 152 -18.26 -11.51 -23.76
C SER A 152 -19.22 -12.60 -23.29
N GLY A 153 -20.07 -12.30 -22.31
CA GLY A 153 -21.13 -13.21 -21.90
C GLY A 153 -21.24 -13.47 -20.40
N SER A 154 -21.48 -12.43 -19.62
CA SER A 154 -22.36 -12.49 -18.45
C SER A 154 -22.49 -11.07 -17.88
N ARG A 155 -23.69 -10.49 -18.05
CA ARG A 155 -24.07 -9.30 -17.28
C ARG A 155 -24.00 -9.68 -15.80
N PRO A 156 -23.32 -8.88 -14.96
CA PRO A 156 -23.50 -9.03 -13.53
C PRO A 156 -24.94 -8.62 -13.22
N SER A 157 -25.70 -9.53 -12.64
CA SER A 157 -26.92 -9.18 -11.92
C SER A 157 -26.58 -8.11 -10.89
N HIS A 158 -27.26 -6.97 -10.95
CA HIS A 158 -27.20 -5.93 -9.93
C HIS A 158 -27.69 -6.54 -8.60
N GLU A 159 -26.76 -6.93 -7.76
CA GLU A 159 -27.03 -7.18 -6.36
C GLU A 159 -26.75 -5.88 -5.61
N PRO A 160 -27.70 -5.39 -4.79
CA PRO A 160 -27.52 -4.15 -4.04
C PRO A 160 -26.35 -4.31 -3.08
N LEU A 161 -25.52 -3.27 -2.98
CA LEU A 161 -24.43 -3.16 -1.99
C LEU A 161 -25.05 -2.81 -0.62
N ASP A 162 -25.76 -3.75 -0.02
CA ASP A 162 -26.25 -3.62 1.34
C ASP A 162 -25.41 -4.51 2.27
N ALA A 163 -24.85 -3.83 3.26
CA ALA A 163 -24.10 -4.23 4.45
C ALA A 163 -22.59 -4.41 4.28
#